data_a6ab7706d16126f7a4c2cb866ea1cd5a
#
_entry.id   a6ab7706d16126f7a4c2cb866ea1cd5a
#
_cell.length_a   1.000
_cell.length_b   1.000
_cell.length_c   1.000
_cell.angle_alpha   90.00
_cell.angle_beta   90.00
_cell.angle_gamma   90.00
#
_symmetry.space_group_name_H-M   'P 1'
#
loop_
_entity.id
_entity.type
_entity.pdbx_description
1 polymer ?
#
loop_
_entity_poly.entity_id
_entity_poly.type
_entity_poly.pdbx_seq_one_letter_code
_entity_poly.pdbx_strand_id
1 'polypeptide(L)'
;YRQPGTRPQRYMPEPRVLTSFSSIDPRQWQALERADNPFLDYAFLAGLEETGSIGPHAGWRPHHLALYDGDDLLAFAPTYAKDNSHGEFVFDWAWADAYRRNGLAYYPKLLTGIPYTPVTGPRLLVRTGRADAPELRKMLAELVSSLLSQPGWSFLWILWSNYAIAITTSTRSGESSIW
;
A
#
# COMPACT_ATOMS: atom_id res chain seq x y z
N TYR A 1 40.31 -9.60 29.64
CA TYR A 1 39.69 -10.14 28.42
C TYR A 1 38.29 -9.58 28.31
N ARG A 2 38.09 -8.56 27.45
CA ARG A 2 36.74 -8.06 27.12
C ARG A 2 36.14 -9.00 26.08
N GLN A 3 35.05 -9.60 26.41
CA GLN A 3 34.25 -10.33 25.43
C GLN A 3 33.78 -9.38 24.29
N PRO A 4 33.90 -9.75 23.03
CA PRO A 4 33.33 -8.97 21.94
C PRO A 4 31.81 -8.93 22.12
N GLY A 5 31.26 -7.71 22.35
CA GLY A 5 29.83 -7.51 22.44
C GLY A 5 29.15 -8.05 21.19
N THR A 6 28.21 -8.96 21.35
CA THR A 6 27.27 -9.39 20.31
C THR A 6 26.64 -8.13 19.71
N ARG A 7 26.90 -7.88 18.43
CA ARG A 7 26.16 -6.82 17.71
C ARG A 7 24.67 -7.12 17.90
N PRO A 8 23.88 -6.12 18.30
CA PRO A 8 22.44 -6.33 18.38
C PRO A 8 21.98 -6.82 17.01
N GLN A 9 21.29 -7.96 16.99
CA GLN A 9 20.70 -8.53 15.80
C GLN A 9 19.83 -7.45 15.19
N ARG A 10 20.13 -7.04 13.96
CA ARG A 10 19.42 -5.95 13.28
C ARG A 10 17.98 -6.42 13.11
N TYR A 11 17.11 -5.86 13.92
CA TYR A 11 15.68 -6.09 13.80
C TYR A 11 15.24 -5.78 12.38
N MET A 12 14.66 -6.76 11.71
CA MET A 12 14.12 -6.60 10.35
C MET A 12 12.66 -7.04 10.35
N PRO A 13 11.72 -6.09 10.20
CA PRO A 13 10.32 -6.40 10.04
C PRO A 13 10.08 -7.33 8.86
N GLU A 14 9.17 -8.27 9.02
CA GLU A 14 8.76 -9.20 7.98
C GLU A 14 7.69 -8.55 7.10
N PRO A 15 7.92 -8.42 5.77
CA PRO A 15 6.89 -7.93 4.87
C PRO A 15 5.86 -9.03 4.57
N ARG A 16 4.58 -8.68 4.62
CA ARG A 16 3.47 -9.56 4.27
C ARG A 16 2.51 -8.86 3.32
N VAL A 17 1.98 -9.64 2.36
CA VAL A 17 0.86 -9.20 1.52
C VAL A 17 -0.42 -9.83 2.07
N LEU A 18 -1.40 -9.00 2.38
CA LEU A 18 -2.68 -9.44 2.92
C LEU A 18 -3.76 -9.27 1.84
N THR A 19 -4.51 -10.33 1.58
CA THR A 19 -5.57 -10.37 0.57
C THR A 19 -6.97 -10.15 1.15
N SER A 20 -7.05 -9.87 2.44
CA SER A 20 -8.26 -9.45 3.12
C SER A 20 -7.92 -8.60 4.35
N PHE A 21 -8.70 -7.55 4.55
CA PHE A 21 -8.60 -6.67 5.71
C PHE A 21 -9.00 -7.38 7.00
N SER A 22 -9.93 -8.34 6.92
CA SER A 22 -10.39 -9.14 8.07
C SER A 22 -9.31 -10.04 8.67
N SER A 23 -8.18 -10.22 8.00
CA SER A 23 -7.02 -10.94 8.56
C SER A 23 -6.25 -10.13 9.63
N ILE A 24 -6.58 -8.85 9.80
CA ILE A 24 -5.93 -7.96 10.77
C ILE A 24 -6.73 -7.95 12.06
N ASP A 25 -6.06 -8.15 13.20
CA ASP A 25 -6.70 -7.96 14.52
C ASP A 25 -7.09 -6.47 14.68
N PRO A 26 -8.38 -6.18 14.97
CA PRO A 26 -8.86 -4.82 15.20
C PRO A 26 -8.07 -4.03 16.25
N ARG A 27 -7.54 -4.70 17.28
CA ARG A 27 -6.74 -4.06 18.32
C ARG A 27 -5.39 -3.59 17.79
N GLN A 28 -4.78 -4.39 16.92
CA GLN A 28 -3.52 -4.01 16.26
C GLN A 28 -3.73 -2.88 15.26
N TRP A 29 -4.87 -2.88 14.55
CA TRP A 29 -5.25 -1.78 13.69
C TRP A 29 -5.41 -0.47 14.43
N GLN A 30 -6.06 -0.50 15.61
CA GLN A 30 -6.25 0.69 16.45
C GLN A 30 -4.93 1.28 16.97
N ALA A 31 -3.88 0.48 17.06
CA ALA A 31 -2.55 0.94 17.47
C ALA A 31 -1.79 1.67 16.36
N LEU A 32 -2.29 1.69 15.12
CA LEU A 32 -1.68 2.44 14.02
C LEU A 32 -2.04 3.93 14.08
N GLU A 33 -1.11 4.78 13.64
CA GLU A 33 -1.31 6.23 13.51
C GLU A 33 -2.19 6.52 12.29
N ARG A 34 -3.47 6.82 12.50
CA ARG A 34 -4.50 7.00 11.48
C ARG A 34 -4.96 8.44 11.30
N ALA A 35 -4.40 9.39 12.09
CA ALA A 35 -4.72 10.82 12.08
C ALA A 35 -6.24 11.10 12.22
N ASP A 36 -6.95 10.33 13.06
CA ASP A 36 -8.39 10.44 13.33
C ASP A 36 -9.27 10.46 12.06
N ASN A 37 -8.78 9.83 10.98
CA ASN A 37 -9.49 9.75 9.73
C ASN A 37 -10.55 8.64 9.78
N PRO A 38 -11.86 8.97 9.73
CA PRO A 38 -12.93 7.97 9.84
C PRO A 38 -12.94 6.94 8.71
N PHE A 39 -12.39 7.29 7.55
CA PHE A 39 -12.24 6.35 6.42
C PHE A 39 -11.09 5.35 6.61
N LEU A 40 -10.30 5.52 7.67
CA LEU A 40 -9.32 4.54 8.15
C LEU A 40 -9.81 3.77 9.37
N ASP A 41 -11.09 3.87 9.72
CA ASP A 41 -11.65 3.02 10.77
C ASP A 41 -11.74 1.57 10.30
N TYR A 42 -11.47 0.65 11.25
CA TYR A 42 -11.51 -0.78 10.97
C TYR A 42 -12.86 -1.21 10.40
N ALA A 43 -13.94 -0.74 11.04
CA ALA A 43 -15.30 -1.09 10.63
C ALA A 43 -15.63 -0.60 9.20
N PHE A 44 -15.10 0.54 8.80
CA PHE A 44 -15.30 1.05 7.45
C PHE A 44 -14.58 0.17 6.41
N LEU A 45 -13.29 -0.10 6.60
CA LEU A 45 -12.50 -0.86 5.62
C LEU A 45 -12.90 -2.34 5.57
N ALA A 46 -13.13 -2.97 6.73
CA ALA A 46 -13.66 -4.33 6.82
C ALA A 46 -15.06 -4.43 6.21
N GLY A 47 -15.93 -3.46 6.51
CA GLY A 47 -17.29 -3.40 5.98
C GLY A 47 -17.36 -3.30 4.47
N LEU A 48 -16.42 -2.61 3.81
CA LEU A 48 -16.34 -2.57 2.35
C LEU A 48 -16.08 -3.96 1.75
N GLU A 49 -15.27 -4.78 2.40
CA GLU A 49 -15.03 -6.18 1.98
C GLU A 49 -16.24 -7.07 2.30
N GLU A 50 -16.73 -7.03 3.54
CA GLU A 50 -17.82 -7.87 4.04
C GLU A 50 -19.12 -7.66 3.25
N THR A 51 -19.43 -6.41 2.87
CA THR A 51 -20.61 -6.09 2.06
C THR A 51 -20.42 -6.38 0.58
N GLY A 52 -19.21 -6.75 0.15
CA GLY A 52 -18.87 -6.91 -1.24
C GLY A 52 -18.82 -5.59 -2.02
N SER A 53 -18.77 -4.43 -1.37
CA SER A 53 -18.60 -3.14 -2.05
C SER A 53 -17.25 -3.05 -2.75
N ILE A 54 -16.23 -3.74 -2.25
CA ILE A 54 -14.96 -3.99 -2.91
C ILE A 54 -14.75 -5.49 -3.09
N GLY A 55 -13.94 -5.86 -4.08
CA GLY A 55 -13.67 -7.24 -4.42
C GLY A 55 -13.39 -7.38 -5.93
N PRO A 56 -13.18 -8.60 -6.43
CA PRO A 56 -12.87 -8.83 -7.84
C PRO A 56 -13.94 -8.27 -8.79
N HIS A 57 -15.22 -8.39 -8.44
CA HIS A 57 -16.34 -7.90 -9.26
C HIS A 57 -16.38 -6.37 -9.39
N ALA A 58 -15.89 -5.64 -8.39
CA ALA A 58 -15.78 -4.18 -8.42
C ALA A 58 -14.43 -3.70 -9.00
N GLY A 59 -13.53 -4.63 -9.35
CA GLY A 59 -12.18 -4.34 -9.78
C GLY A 59 -11.30 -3.73 -8.68
N TRP A 60 -11.62 -4.01 -7.41
CA TRP A 60 -10.86 -3.63 -6.24
C TRP A 60 -10.47 -4.90 -5.48
N ARG A 61 -9.35 -5.48 -5.79
CA ARG A 61 -8.86 -6.68 -5.10
C ARG A 61 -7.89 -6.29 -4.00
N PRO A 62 -8.17 -6.60 -2.72
CA PRO A 62 -7.25 -6.33 -1.63
C PRO A 62 -5.86 -6.94 -1.89
N HIS A 63 -4.84 -6.12 -1.73
CA HIS A 63 -3.43 -6.48 -1.89
C HIS A 63 -2.59 -5.64 -0.92
N HIS A 64 -3.04 -5.65 0.35
CA HIS A 64 -2.49 -4.77 1.36
C HIS A 64 -1.07 -5.14 1.71
N LEU A 65 -0.26 -4.13 1.99
CA LEU A 65 1.13 -4.31 2.37
C LEU A 65 1.27 -4.05 3.87
N ALA A 66 1.92 -4.98 4.55
CA ALA A 66 2.11 -4.91 5.99
C ALA A 66 3.53 -5.29 6.39
N LEU A 67 4.02 -4.69 7.47
CA LEU A 67 5.26 -5.06 8.13
C LEU A 67 4.94 -5.60 9.51
N TYR A 68 5.47 -6.77 9.83
CA TYR A 68 5.24 -7.47 11.10
C TYR A 68 6.55 -7.72 11.86
N ASP A 69 6.43 -7.80 13.18
CA ASP A 69 7.41 -8.42 14.06
C ASP A 69 6.73 -9.60 14.76
N GLY A 70 7.03 -10.81 14.30
CA GLY A 70 6.23 -11.97 14.69
C GLY A 70 4.76 -11.77 14.34
N ASP A 71 3.89 -11.67 15.36
CA ASP A 71 2.46 -11.41 15.18
C ASP A 71 2.08 -9.93 15.34
N ASP A 72 3.01 -9.07 15.70
CA ASP A 72 2.77 -7.65 15.90
C ASP A 72 2.78 -6.86 14.59
N LEU A 73 1.65 -6.23 14.25
CA LEU A 73 1.55 -5.32 13.12
C LEU A 73 2.27 -4.00 13.44
N LEU A 74 3.30 -3.70 12.68
CA LEU A 74 4.12 -2.51 12.88
C LEU A 74 3.78 -1.37 11.93
N ALA A 75 3.49 -1.73 10.68
CA ALA A 75 3.15 -0.77 9.65
C ALA A 75 2.24 -1.39 8.58
N PHE A 76 1.46 -0.55 7.92
CA PHE A 76 0.44 -0.99 6.96
C PHE A 76 0.21 0.05 5.87
N ALA A 77 0.00 -0.41 4.65
CA ALA A 77 -0.43 0.39 3.53
C ALA A 77 -1.69 -0.24 2.89
N PRO A 78 -2.85 0.43 2.92
CA PRO A 78 -4.06 -0.04 2.28
C PRO A 78 -3.87 -0.01 0.77
N THR A 79 -3.56 -1.17 0.18
CA THR A 79 -3.22 -1.31 -1.23
C THR A 79 -4.20 -2.27 -1.90
N TYR A 80 -4.51 -1.99 -3.15
CA TYR A 80 -5.45 -2.76 -3.95
C TYR A 80 -4.89 -3.00 -5.35
N ALA A 81 -5.14 -4.18 -5.88
CA ALA A 81 -4.97 -4.47 -7.30
C ALA A 81 -6.23 -4.03 -8.04
N LYS A 82 -6.07 -3.15 -9.02
CA LYS A 82 -7.14 -2.52 -9.77
C LYS A 82 -7.18 -3.00 -11.20
N ASP A 83 -8.35 -3.47 -11.65
CA ASP A 83 -8.59 -3.90 -13.02
C ASP A 83 -9.26 -2.80 -13.87
N ASN A 84 -9.60 -1.67 -13.27
CA ASN A 84 -10.22 -0.50 -13.91
C ASN A 84 -9.92 0.75 -13.08
N SER A 85 -10.31 1.93 -13.57
CA SER A 85 -10.11 3.22 -12.89
C SER A 85 -11.38 3.79 -12.23
N HIS A 86 -12.37 2.94 -11.94
CA HIS A 86 -13.58 3.38 -11.26
C HIS A 86 -13.39 3.52 -9.75
N GLY A 87 -13.99 4.57 -9.17
CA GLY A 87 -14.01 4.81 -7.73
C GLY A 87 -12.70 5.34 -7.11
N GLU A 88 -11.75 5.77 -7.94
CA GLU A 88 -10.45 6.26 -7.47
C GLU A 88 -10.37 7.78 -7.38
N PHE A 89 -11.25 8.48 -8.07
CA PHE A 89 -11.22 9.95 -8.25
C PHE A 89 -9.90 10.46 -8.87
N VAL A 90 -9.18 9.58 -9.56
CA VAL A 90 -8.04 9.92 -10.42
C VAL A 90 -8.48 9.66 -11.86
N PHE A 91 -8.46 10.70 -12.67
CA PHE A 91 -8.91 10.63 -14.05
C PHE A 91 -7.75 10.20 -14.96
N ASP A 92 -7.27 8.98 -14.79
CA ASP A 92 -6.12 8.43 -15.51
C ASP A 92 -6.46 7.74 -16.85
N TRP A 93 -7.62 8.04 -17.40
CA TRP A 93 -8.08 7.50 -18.70
C TRP A 93 -7.10 7.76 -19.84
N ALA A 94 -6.44 8.94 -19.81
CA ALA A 94 -5.45 9.29 -20.82
C ALA A 94 -4.22 8.38 -20.75
N TRP A 95 -3.81 7.96 -19.55
CA TRP A 95 -2.72 7.01 -19.35
C TRP A 95 -3.09 5.62 -19.83
N ALA A 96 -4.28 5.13 -19.46
CA ALA A 96 -4.78 3.84 -19.92
C ALA A 96 -4.86 3.79 -21.46
N ASP A 97 -5.31 4.87 -22.08
CA ASP A 97 -5.39 4.98 -23.53
C ASP A 97 -3.99 5.05 -24.19
N ALA A 98 -3.04 5.76 -23.59
CA ALA A 98 -1.66 5.81 -24.08
C ALA A 98 -0.99 4.44 -24.02
N TYR A 99 -1.17 3.68 -22.94
CA TYR A 99 -0.68 2.30 -22.83
C TYR A 99 -1.28 1.42 -23.93
N ARG A 100 -2.59 1.47 -24.09
CA ARG A 100 -3.31 0.70 -25.12
C ARG A 100 -2.80 1.01 -26.55
N ARG A 101 -2.61 2.30 -26.87
CA ARG A 101 -2.07 2.73 -28.18
C ARG A 101 -0.66 2.22 -28.44
N ASN A 102 0.11 1.99 -27.39
CA ASN A 102 1.48 1.43 -27.50
C ASN A 102 1.53 -0.10 -27.33
N GLY A 103 0.36 -0.80 -27.34
CA GLY A 103 0.30 -2.25 -27.21
C GLY A 103 0.69 -2.75 -25.80
N LEU A 104 0.62 -1.87 -24.78
CA LEU A 104 0.95 -2.19 -23.40
C LEU A 104 -0.33 -2.34 -22.56
N ALA A 105 -0.31 -3.26 -21.61
CA ALA A 105 -1.38 -3.40 -20.63
C ALA A 105 -1.25 -2.33 -19.54
N TYR A 106 -2.30 -1.56 -19.29
CA TYR A 106 -2.37 -0.61 -18.18
C TYR A 106 -2.89 -1.27 -16.91
N TYR A 107 -3.71 -2.28 -17.04
CA TYR A 107 -4.26 -3.06 -15.92
C TYR A 107 -3.69 -4.48 -15.92
N PRO A 108 -3.59 -5.12 -14.74
CA PRO A 108 -3.87 -4.55 -13.42
C PRO A 108 -2.81 -3.53 -12.99
N LYS A 109 -3.26 -2.53 -12.22
CA LYS A 109 -2.38 -1.56 -11.56
C LYS A 109 -2.50 -1.69 -10.05
N LEU A 110 -1.48 -1.28 -9.30
CA LEU A 110 -1.55 -1.16 -7.85
C LEU A 110 -2.03 0.25 -7.46
N LEU A 111 -2.82 0.32 -6.41
CA LEU A 111 -3.31 1.55 -5.85
C LEU A 111 -3.25 1.48 -4.33
N THR A 112 -2.47 2.37 -3.72
CA THR A 112 -2.47 2.57 -2.26
C THR A 112 -3.37 3.76 -1.94
N GLY A 113 -4.51 3.49 -1.32
CA GLY A 113 -5.54 4.50 -1.09
C GLY A 113 -6.72 3.96 -0.30
N ILE A 114 -7.72 4.80 -0.09
CA ILE A 114 -9.00 4.40 0.50
C ILE A 114 -10.03 4.31 -0.62
N PRO A 115 -10.75 3.17 -0.74
CA PRO A 115 -11.74 3.01 -1.79
C PRO A 115 -12.83 4.08 -1.73
N TYR A 116 -13.26 4.54 -2.88
CA TYR A 116 -14.41 5.44 -3.08
C TYR A 116 -14.35 6.79 -2.35
N THR A 117 -13.16 7.23 -1.92
CA THR A 117 -13.04 8.53 -1.26
C THR A 117 -11.77 9.28 -1.67
N PRO A 118 -11.89 10.58 -2.04
CA PRO A 118 -10.75 11.45 -2.31
C PRO A 118 -10.20 12.12 -1.05
N VAL A 119 -10.57 11.66 0.14
CA VAL A 119 -10.12 12.27 1.39
C VAL A 119 -8.62 12.08 1.57
N THR A 120 -7.92 13.17 1.79
CA THR A 120 -6.48 13.16 2.10
C THR A 120 -6.22 12.59 3.50
N GLY A 121 -5.03 12.02 3.68
CA GLY A 121 -4.62 11.47 4.97
C GLY A 121 -3.44 10.51 4.83
N PRO A 122 -2.98 9.91 5.92
CA PRO A 122 -1.87 8.97 5.87
C PRO A 122 -2.26 7.73 5.05
N ARG A 123 -1.31 7.21 4.26
CA ARG A 123 -1.44 5.96 3.51
C ARG A 123 -0.35 4.95 3.86
N LEU A 124 0.72 5.42 4.50
CA LEU A 124 1.76 4.59 5.10
C LEU A 124 1.62 4.70 6.61
N LEU A 125 0.77 3.83 7.16
CA LEU A 125 0.42 3.83 8.58
C LEU A 125 1.51 3.11 9.37
N VAL A 126 1.85 3.63 10.54
CA VAL A 126 2.85 3.04 11.43
C VAL A 126 2.27 2.99 12.84
N ARG A 127 2.66 2.00 13.62
CA ARG A 127 2.27 1.86 15.02
C ARG A 127 2.70 3.10 15.82
N THR A 128 1.76 3.63 16.58
CA THR A 128 1.94 4.84 17.40
C THR A 128 3.08 4.68 18.40
N GLY A 129 3.83 5.75 18.62
CA GLY A 129 4.89 5.81 19.64
C GLY A 129 6.20 5.12 19.28
N ARG A 130 6.38 4.69 18.04
CA ARG A 130 7.64 4.08 17.58
C ARG A 130 8.67 5.12 17.18
N ALA A 131 9.88 4.97 17.72
CA ALA A 131 11.02 5.83 17.37
C ALA A 131 11.54 5.60 15.95
N ASP A 132 11.34 4.37 15.41
CA ASP A 132 11.74 3.95 14.07
C ASP A 132 10.61 4.13 13.01
N ALA A 133 9.61 4.95 13.32
CA ALA A 133 8.50 5.20 12.40
C ALA A 133 8.93 5.70 11.00
N PRO A 134 9.94 6.60 10.86
CA PRO A 134 10.42 7.00 9.54
C PRO A 134 11.00 5.84 8.73
N GLU A 135 11.75 4.95 9.37
CA GLU A 135 12.35 3.77 8.76
C GLU A 135 11.27 2.78 8.29
N LEU A 136 10.24 2.55 9.12
CA LEU A 136 9.12 1.68 8.76
C LEU A 136 8.33 2.24 7.57
N ARG A 137 8.08 3.56 7.51
CA ARG A 137 7.45 4.19 6.34
C ARG A 137 8.30 4.04 5.08
N LYS A 138 9.62 4.22 5.22
CA LYS A 138 10.56 3.99 4.13
C LYS A 138 10.52 2.54 3.64
N MET A 139 10.54 1.57 4.55
CA MET A 139 10.44 0.15 4.19
C MET A 139 9.12 -0.18 3.48
N LEU A 140 7.99 0.38 3.92
CA LEU A 140 6.71 0.24 3.21
C LEU A 140 6.79 0.82 1.79
N ALA A 141 7.36 2.00 1.62
CA ALA A 141 7.51 2.63 0.32
C ALA A 141 8.42 1.81 -0.61
N GLU A 142 9.50 1.25 -0.08
CA GLU A 142 10.39 0.35 -0.81
C GLU A 142 9.69 -0.96 -1.19
N LEU A 143 8.88 -1.52 -0.29
CA LEU A 143 8.08 -2.71 -0.56
C LEU A 143 7.08 -2.46 -1.69
N VAL A 144 6.37 -1.34 -1.63
CA VAL A 144 5.47 -0.90 -2.70
C VAL A 144 6.23 -0.79 -4.03
N SER A 145 7.40 -0.14 -4.03
CA SER A 145 8.23 0.03 -5.22
C SER A 145 8.74 -1.30 -5.78
N SER A 146 9.11 -2.24 -4.89
CA SER A 146 9.62 -3.55 -5.29
C SER A 146 8.56 -4.41 -6.01
N LEU A 147 7.28 -4.25 -5.64
CA LEU A 147 6.19 -4.95 -6.33
C LEU A 147 6.07 -4.52 -7.79
N LEU A 148 6.35 -3.26 -8.10
CA LEU A 148 6.32 -2.77 -9.48
C LEU A 148 7.40 -3.39 -10.38
N SER A 149 8.48 -3.87 -9.78
CA SER A 149 9.55 -4.57 -10.53
C SER A 149 9.17 -6.01 -10.86
N GLN A 150 8.05 -6.51 -10.32
CA GLN A 150 7.56 -7.84 -10.64
C GLN A 150 6.70 -7.82 -11.91
N PRO A 151 6.76 -8.86 -12.75
CA PRO A 151 5.91 -8.96 -13.92
C PRO A 151 4.43 -9.01 -13.50
N GLY A 152 3.59 -8.28 -14.21
CA GLY A 152 2.14 -8.28 -13.99
C GLY A 152 1.58 -6.98 -13.39
N TRP A 153 2.44 -6.04 -12.99
CA TRP A 153 2.00 -4.71 -12.53
C TRP A 153 2.45 -3.63 -13.52
N SER A 154 1.53 -2.82 -13.98
CA SER A 154 1.83 -1.78 -14.97
C SER A 154 2.08 -0.42 -14.34
N PHE A 155 1.46 -0.14 -13.20
CA PHE A 155 1.46 1.18 -12.58
C PHE A 155 1.17 1.11 -11.09
N LEU A 156 1.66 2.11 -10.32
CA LEU A 156 1.30 2.30 -8.93
C LEU A 156 0.86 3.74 -8.70
N TRP A 157 -0.26 3.90 -7.99
CA TRP A 157 -0.71 5.16 -7.45
C TRP A 157 -0.75 5.13 -5.93
N ILE A 158 -0.19 6.15 -5.27
CA ILE A 158 -0.47 6.44 -3.87
C ILE A 158 -1.35 7.67 -3.84
N LEU A 159 -2.65 7.44 -3.63
CA LEU A 159 -3.66 8.47 -3.78
C LEU A 159 -3.92 9.21 -2.48
N TRP A 160 -4.05 10.54 -2.60
CA TRP A 160 -4.56 11.40 -1.53
C TRP A 160 -3.78 11.27 -0.22
N SER A 161 -2.50 10.90 -0.32
CA SER A 161 -1.60 10.91 0.81
C SER A 161 -1.13 12.33 1.10
N ASN A 162 -0.70 12.58 2.34
CA ASN A 162 -0.02 13.83 2.71
C ASN A 162 1.33 13.98 1.96
N TYR A 163 1.76 12.93 1.29
CA TYR A 163 2.92 12.86 0.43
C TYR A 163 2.45 12.40 -0.94
N ALA A 164 2.43 13.30 -1.93
CA ALA A 164 2.15 12.94 -3.30
C ALA A 164 3.34 12.14 -3.84
N ILE A 165 3.18 10.83 -3.98
CA ILE A 165 4.18 9.97 -4.62
C ILE A 165 3.48 9.24 -5.76
N ALA A 166 3.79 9.61 -7.00
CA ALA A 166 3.51 8.78 -8.15
C ALA A 166 4.78 8.00 -8.49
N ILE A 167 4.71 6.68 -8.50
CA ILE A 167 5.83 5.83 -8.91
C ILE A 167 5.44 5.17 -10.22
N THR A 168 6.16 5.48 -11.29
CA THR A 168 5.98 4.83 -12.59
C THR A 168 7.12 3.85 -12.84
N THR A 169 6.83 2.65 -13.33
CA THR A 169 7.85 1.80 -13.91
C THR A 169 7.82 1.92 -15.42
N SER A 170 8.94 2.29 -16.01
CA SER A 170 9.15 2.14 -17.45
C SER A 170 9.65 0.74 -17.73
N THR A 171 8.87 -0.04 -18.46
CA THR A 171 9.17 -1.44 -18.81
C THR A 171 10.35 -1.63 -19.75
N ARG A 172 11.13 -0.59 -20.05
CA ARG A 172 12.23 -0.67 -21.05
C ARG A 172 13.65 -0.37 -20.54
N SER A 173 13.89 0.11 -19.35
CA SER A 173 15.26 0.50 -18.95
C SER A 173 15.60 0.37 -17.46
N GLY A 174 14.81 -0.30 -16.64
CA GLY A 174 15.21 -0.54 -15.24
C GLY A 174 15.39 0.73 -14.37
N GLU A 175 15.00 1.90 -14.86
CA GLU A 175 15.05 3.15 -14.12
C GLU A 175 13.65 3.50 -13.57
N SER A 176 13.54 3.51 -12.27
CA SER A 176 12.35 4.02 -11.56
C SER A 176 12.51 5.52 -11.32
N SER A 177 11.56 6.30 -11.81
CA SER A 177 11.49 7.74 -11.52
C SER A 177 10.45 7.98 -10.43
N ILE A 178 10.83 8.68 -9.38
CA ILE A 178 9.94 9.16 -8.31
C ILE A 178 9.66 10.64 -8.59
N TRP A 179 8.37 10.99 -8.70
CA TRP A 179 7.91 12.38 -8.89
C TRP A 179 7.01 12.80 -7.74
#